data_039c1ea665c82268bfce2e4e9b789e29
#
_entry.id   039c1ea665c82268bfce2e4e9b789e29
#
_cell.length_a   1.000
_cell.length_b   1.000
_cell.length_c   1.000
_cell.angle_alpha   90.00
_cell.angle_beta   90.00
_cell.angle_gamma   90.00
#
_symmetry.space_group_name_H-M   'P 1'
#
loop_
_entity.id
_entity.type
_entity.pdbx_description
1 polymer ?
#
loop_
_entity_poly.entity_id
_entity_poly.type
_entity_poly.pdbx_seq_one_letter_code
_entity_poly.pdbx_strand_id
1 'polypeptide(L)'
;MRFVSMVLLLMFAAPALVAQTSAPADSGPDNPSESYKLEHSCFRIGFQEIADCAEELFTGQPVHIAVGSIAPQDGFGAGVAYVGHLTTDNWRTSWDADGIASGNGSWRAGVYMKLVDTKEKAPTVDFGTKGRNLKPNLTSLPERPVINLYAQTITLNKLTYFGLGPGSVEANRSFFGMRETIVGASVIKPFAPKLSAAFYGEINGRFVDIFPSLNQASPTIGAVFTEATAPGLTHQPGSLQLGEGVRLRPVWFADFLHLDYNLAYQEWIAPGSDFSFDRLTTDLSHQFVIFRKTTRMLYPRDTNGPDECSVDQDSENTECSVDKFAQHHECLTTEGAATPSCKELSRDLQGSFGFRVFSVLSMTPGGDTVPFYFQPTLGGSDINGNQSLASYQDYRFRAPNLLLLRESFEQSLGSWPLGIALMADEGKVALTRGGLGTSPWLHSFSVGLTFRLGGLPQAVLLFSWGGKEGTHTIANVNTSLLGGATRPLLD
;
A
#
# COMPACT_ATOMS: atom_id res chain seq x y z
N MET A 1 20.59 23.77 2.51
CA MET A 1 20.32 23.30 3.90
C MET A 1 19.53 24.29 4.77
N ARG A 2 19.75 25.62 4.73
CA ARG A 2 18.99 26.57 5.61
C ARG A 2 17.52 26.78 5.22
N PHE A 3 17.15 26.60 3.96
CA PHE A 3 15.76 26.76 3.49
C PHE A 3 14.85 25.58 3.88
N VAL A 4 15.37 24.35 3.87
CA VAL A 4 14.62 23.14 4.24
C VAL A 4 14.29 23.12 5.73
N SER A 5 15.23 23.57 6.59
CA SER A 5 14.98 23.70 8.04
C SER A 5 13.89 24.73 8.37
N MET A 6 13.76 25.79 7.56
CA MET A 6 12.76 26.83 7.79
C MET A 6 11.35 26.39 7.37
N VAL A 7 11.23 25.59 6.31
CA VAL A 7 9.94 25.01 5.85
C VAL A 7 9.45 23.93 6.82
N LEU A 8 10.35 23.09 7.35
CA LEU A 8 10.00 22.11 8.38
C LEU A 8 9.52 22.78 9.69
N LEU A 9 10.18 23.87 10.12
CA LEU A 9 9.78 24.61 11.32
C LEU A 9 8.41 25.30 11.16
N LEU A 10 8.09 25.79 9.98
CA LEU A 10 6.78 26.38 9.68
C LEU A 10 5.65 25.36 9.65
N MET A 11 5.93 24.12 9.23
CA MET A 11 4.93 23.04 9.25
C MET A 11 4.67 22.49 10.66
N PHE A 12 5.64 22.49 11.54
CA PHE A 12 5.43 22.12 12.95
C PHE A 12 4.74 23.18 13.80
N ALA A 13 4.77 24.45 13.39
CA ALA A 13 4.07 25.54 14.09
C ALA A 13 2.58 25.65 13.73
N ALA A 14 2.18 25.14 12.58
CA ALA A 14 0.78 25.21 12.11
C ALA A 14 -0.22 24.37 12.90
N PRO A 15 0.07 23.12 13.33
CA PRO A 15 -0.92 22.33 14.08
C PRO A 15 -1.23 22.87 15.47
N ALA A 16 -0.32 23.59 16.10
CA ALA A 16 -0.57 24.16 17.42
C ALA A 16 -1.56 25.33 17.43
N LEU A 17 -1.72 26.05 16.31
CA LEU A 17 -2.69 27.15 16.19
C LEU A 17 -4.10 26.68 15.79
N VAL A 18 -4.22 25.54 15.12
CA VAL A 18 -5.53 25.00 14.69
C VAL A 18 -6.19 24.18 15.79
N ALA A 19 -5.41 23.60 16.72
CA ALA A 19 -5.93 22.82 17.84
C ALA A 19 -6.71 23.65 18.89
N GLN A 20 -6.65 24.98 18.84
CA GLN A 20 -7.35 25.84 19.80
C GLN A 20 -8.73 26.34 19.35
N THR A 21 -9.17 26.03 18.14
CA THR A 21 -10.47 26.51 17.61
C THR A 21 -11.44 25.42 17.18
N SER A 22 -11.11 24.15 17.30
CA SER A 22 -12.09 23.10 17.07
C SER A 22 -12.86 22.83 18.36
N ALA A 23 -14.03 23.44 18.46
CA ALA A 23 -15.07 22.93 19.35
C ALA A 23 -15.30 21.44 19.01
N PRO A 24 -15.49 20.58 20.00
CA PRO A 24 -15.74 19.16 19.76
C PRO A 24 -17.05 19.05 18.98
N ALA A 25 -16.95 18.71 17.71
CA ALA A 25 -18.08 18.37 16.90
C ALA A 25 -18.55 16.99 17.34
N ASP A 26 -19.70 16.97 17.97
CA ASP A 26 -20.60 15.82 18.11
C ASP A 26 -20.03 14.60 18.86
N SER A 27 -19.72 14.79 20.12
CA SER A 27 -19.82 13.69 21.07
C SER A 27 -21.27 13.58 21.49
N GLY A 28 -22.07 12.79 20.76
CA GLY A 28 -23.32 12.29 21.33
C GLY A 28 -22.99 11.63 22.68
N PRO A 29 -23.93 11.60 23.64
CA PRO A 29 -23.66 11.12 25.00
C PRO A 29 -23.17 9.67 25.11
N ASP A 30 -23.12 8.93 23.99
CA ASP A 30 -22.86 7.49 23.96
C ASP A 30 -21.49 7.10 23.36
N ASN A 31 -20.61 8.04 23.00
CA ASN A 31 -19.29 7.69 22.49
C ASN A 31 -18.18 8.27 23.39
N PRO A 32 -17.56 7.46 24.25
CA PRO A 32 -16.49 7.92 25.14
C PRO A 32 -15.35 8.51 24.30
N SER A 33 -14.76 9.61 24.76
CA SER A 33 -13.65 10.26 24.07
C SER A 33 -12.50 9.26 23.87
N GLU A 34 -11.80 9.38 22.75
CA GLU A 34 -10.68 8.47 22.40
C GLU A 34 -9.59 8.44 23.50
N SER A 35 -9.36 9.57 24.17
CA SER A 35 -8.48 9.63 25.33
C SER A 35 -8.98 8.77 26.51
N TYR A 36 -10.31 8.70 26.71
CA TYR A 36 -10.92 7.87 27.73
C TYR A 36 -10.77 6.38 27.40
N LYS A 37 -10.92 6.00 26.13
CA LYS A 37 -10.71 4.62 25.67
C LYS A 37 -9.26 4.18 25.89
N LEU A 38 -8.29 5.02 25.49
CA LEU A 38 -6.86 4.74 25.70
C LEU A 38 -6.52 4.59 27.17
N GLU A 39 -7.03 5.46 28.04
CA GLU A 39 -6.80 5.41 29.48
C GLU A 39 -7.41 4.14 30.10
N HIS A 40 -8.60 3.73 29.68
CA HIS A 40 -9.26 2.52 30.21
C HIS A 40 -8.68 1.22 29.66
N SER A 41 -8.24 1.17 28.42
CA SER A 41 -7.68 -0.03 27.80
C SER A 41 -6.24 -0.30 28.21
N CYS A 42 -5.42 0.75 28.43
CA CYS A 42 -3.98 0.58 28.60
C CYS A 42 -3.49 0.65 30.06
N PHE A 43 -4.32 1.07 31.03
CA PHE A 43 -3.90 1.17 32.42
C PHE A 43 -4.44 0.07 33.34
N ARG A 44 -5.11 -0.94 32.79
CA ARG A 44 -5.55 -2.13 33.52
C ARG A 44 -4.67 -3.34 33.16
N ILE A 45 -4.33 -4.17 34.17
CA ILE A 45 -3.45 -5.33 34.00
C ILE A 45 -4.30 -6.60 33.89
N GLY A 46 -4.58 -7.05 32.66
CA GLY A 46 -5.22 -8.32 32.37
C GLY A 46 -4.88 -8.77 30.94
N PHE A 47 -5.03 -10.04 30.59
CA PHE A 47 -4.63 -10.55 29.28
C PHE A 47 -5.54 -10.05 28.14
N GLN A 48 -6.81 -9.82 28.43
CA GLN A 48 -7.76 -9.21 27.48
C GLN A 48 -7.49 -7.70 27.35
N GLU A 49 -7.22 -7.03 28.43
CA GLU A 49 -6.92 -5.59 28.46
C GLU A 49 -5.61 -5.25 27.75
N ILE A 50 -4.62 -6.17 27.74
CA ILE A 50 -3.41 -6.03 26.91
C ILE A 50 -3.75 -6.13 25.42
N ALA A 51 -4.67 -7.01 25.03
CA ALA A 51 -5.12 -7.14 23.63
C ALA A 51 -5.92 -5.90 23.19
N ASP A 52 -6.82 -5.41 24.02
CA ASP A 52 -7.62 -4.21 23.76
C ASP A 52 -6.73 -2.95 23.71
N CYS A 53 -5.75 -2.84 24.60
CA CYS A 53 -4.73 -1.78 24.54
C CYS A 53 -3.90 -1.85 23.27
N ALA A 54 -3.49 -3.05 22.85
CA ALA A 54 -2.76 -3.22 21.60
C ALA A 54 -3.64 -2.84 20.42
N GLU A 55 -4.91 -3.26 20.39
CA GLU A 55 -5.85 -2.88 19.33
C GLU A 55 -6.01 -1.36 19.26
N GLU A 56 -6.24 -0.67 20.38
CA GLU A 56 -6.38 0.78 20.44
C GLU A 56 -5.08 1.49 20.01
N LEU A 57 -3.91 1.02 20.44
CA LEU A 57 -2.61 1.57 20.06
C LEU A 57 -2.29 1.38 18.57
N PHE A 58 -2.85 0.35 17.92
CA PHE A 58 -2.65 0.11 16.48
C PHE A 58 -3.73 0.71 15.60
N THR A 59 -4.93 0.91 16.10
CA THR A 59 -6.10 1.36 15.32
C THR A 59 -6.69 2.67 15.81
N GLY A 60 -6.37 3.09 17.04
CA GLY A 60 -6.90 4.29 17.69
C GLY A 60 -6.38 5.59 17.07
N GLN A 61 -7.06 6.67 17.37
CA GLN A 61 -6.72 8.03 16.99
C GLN A 61 -6.66 8.89 18.27
N PRO A 62 -5.90 9.98 18.30
CA PRO A 62 -5.09 10.53 17.21
C PRO A 62 -3.68 9.94 17.09
N VAL A 63 -3.16 9.24 18.11
CA VAL A 63 -1.79 8.71 18.16
C VAL A 63 -1.85 7.19 18.14
N HIS A 64 -1.10 6.57 17.24
CA HIS A 64 -0.96 5.12 17.20
C HIS A 64 0.47 4.67 16.89
N ILE A 65 0.75 3.40 17.16
CA ILE A 65 2.02 2.78 16.81
C ILE A 65 2.01 2.44 15.33
N ALA A 66 3.00 2.97 14.60
CA ALA A 66 3.24 2.66 13.20
C ALA A 66 4.28 1.54 13.10
N VAL A 67 3.93 0.47 12.39
CA VAL A 67 4.85 -0.65 12.13
C VAL A 67 4.80 -1.02 10.66
N GLY A 68 5.91 -1.52 10.12
CA GLY A 68 5.97 -1.98 8.74
C GLY A 68 7.38 -2.07 8.19
N SER A 69 7.52 -2.62 6.99
CA SER A 69 8.78 -2.56 6.25
C SER A 69 9.00 -1.14 5.71
N ILE A 70 10.21 -0.63 5.83
CA ILE A 70 10.59 0.67 5.26
C ILE A 70 10.83 0.50 3.76
N ALA A 71 11.68 -0.45 3.41
CA ALA A 71 11.95 -0.93 2.05
C ALA A 71 12.51 -2.36 2.13
N PRO A 72 12.51 -3.12 1.04
CA PRO A 72 13.21 -4.39 0.98
C PRO A 72 14.68 -4.23 1.37
N GLN A 73 15.22 -5.19 2.15
CA GLN A 73 16.55 -5.20 2.74
C GLN A 73 16.81 -4.20 3.88
N ASP A 74 15.96 -3.19 4.08
CA ASP A 74 16.09 -2.22 5.16
C ASP A 74 15.33 -2.60 6.43
N GLY A 75 14.67 -3.75 6.39
CA GLY A 75 14.09 -4.42 7.55
C GLY A 75 12.75 -3.86 7.99
N PHE A 76 12.29 -4.42 9.09
CA PHE A 76 11.04 -4.02 9.74
C PHE A 76 11.29 -2.80 10.63
N GLY A 77 10.47 -1.78 10.48
CA GLY A 77 10.52 -0.56 11.26
C GLY A 77 9.34 -0.44 12.21
N ALA A 78 9.56 0.27 13.28
CA ALA A 78 8.54 0.67 14.24
C ALA A 78 8.67 2.17 14.54
N GLY A 79 7.58 2.78 14.93
CA GLY A 79 7.53 4.20 15.23
C GLY A 79 6.16 4.64 15.69
N VAL A 80 5.85 5.90 15.45
CA VAL A 80 4.58 6.51 15.85
C VAL A 80 3.96 7.26 14.68
N ALA A 81 2.65 7.32 14.67
CA ALA A 81 1.88 8.14 13.76
C ALA A 81 0.85 8.96 14.53
N TYR A 82 0.59 10.15 14.04
CA TYR A 82 -0.48 11.04 14.49
C TYR A 82 -1.45 11.21 13.33
N VAL A 83 -2.69 10.79 13.53
CA VAL A 83 -3.74 10.83 12.51
C VAL A 83 -4.88 11.70 13.00
N GLY A 84 -5.42 12.54 12.13
CA GLY A 84 -6.58 13.32 12.42
C GLY A 84 -7.44 13.51 11.18
N HIS A 85 -8.70 13.87 11.40
CA HIS A 85 -9.60 14.16 10.31
C HIS A 85 -10.58 15.26 10.68
N LEU A 86 -11.04 15.99 9.66
CA LEU A 86 -12.09 16.98 9.75
C LEU A 86 -13.06 16.76 8.59
N THR A 87 -14.33 16.63 8.89
CA THR A 87 -15.37 16.49 7.87
C THR A 87 -16.23 17.75 7.86
N THR A 88 -16.35 18.35 6.67
CA THR A 88 -17.27 19.45 6.39
C THR A 88 -18.33 18.97 5.40
N ASP A 89 -19.32 19.80 5.07
CA ASP A 89 -20.40 19.42 4.14
C ASP A 89 -19.89 19.01 2.75
N ASN A 90 -18.73 19.52 2.35
CA ASN A 90 -18.21 19.32 0.99
C ASN A 90 -16.91 18.51 0.92
N TRP A 91 -16.15 18.48 2.02
CA TRP A 91 -14.82 17.87 2.04
C TRP A 91 -14.57 17.11 3.33
N ARG A 92 -13.97 15.94 3.20
CA ARG A 92 -13.32 15.25 4.30
C ARG A 92 -11.81 15.43 4.15
N THR A 93 -11.21 16.11 5.09
CA THR A 93 -9.75 16.29 5.17
C THR A 93 -9.21 15.33 6.21
N SER A 94 -8.24 14.51 5.84
CA SER A 94 -7.50 13.64 6.75
C SER A 94 -6.03 14.06 6.69
N TRP A 95 -5.35 14.06 7.81
CA TRP A 95 -3.90 14.29 7.89
C TRP A 95 -3.25 13.19 8.69
N ASP A 96 -2.04 12.87 8.32
CA ASP A 96 -1.20 11.87 8.95
C ASP A 96 0.23 12.42 9.03
N ALA A 97 0.85 12.28 10.19
CA ALA A 97 2.26 12.58 10.40
C ALA A 97 2.90 11.35 11.04
N ASP A 98 3.81 10.70 10.33
CA ASP A 98 4.45 9.48 10.79
C ASP A 98 5.97 9.59 10.87
N GLY A 99 6.56 8.81 11.78
CA GLY A 99 7.99 8.58 11.87
C GLY A 99 8.26 7.15 12.29
N ILE A 100 8.96 6.39 11.45
CA ILE A 100 9.35 5.00 11.71
C ILE A 100 10.84 4.81 11.48
N ALA A 101 11.47 3.93 12.25
CA ALA A 101 12.87 3.56 12.11
C ALA A 101 13.03 2.05 12.25
N SER A 102 14.01 1.49 11.55
CA SER A 102 14.37 0.07 11.60
C SER A 102 15.66 -0.16 12.38
N GLY A 103 15.91 -1.41 12.77
CA GLY A 103 17.11 -1.78 13.52
C GLY A 103 18.42 -1.60 12.74
N ASN A 104 18.39 -1.44 11.42
CA ASN A 104 19.57 -1.14 10.60
C ASN A 104 19.84 0.36 10.46
N GLY A 105 19.06 1.22 11.14
CA GLY A 105 19.20 2.67 11.10
C GLY A 105 18.49 3.34 9.92
N SER A 106 17.78 2.59 9.07
CA SER A 106 16.90 3.18 8.05
C SER A 106 15.68 3.78 8.72
N TRP A 107 15.20 4.90 8.18
CA TRP A 107 14.05 5.58 8.76
C TRP A 107 13.26 6.32 7.70
N ARG A 108 12.00 6.59 8.00
CA ARG A 108 11.11 7.44 7.23
C ARG A 108 10.36 8.37 8.18
N ALA A 109 10.21 9.63 7.76
CA ALA A 109 9.32 10.57 8.40
C ALA A 109 8.55 11.35 7.33
N GLY A 110 7.27 11.60 7.57
CA GLY A 110 6.43 12.30 6.60
C GLY A 110 5.21 12.96 7.22
N VAL A 111 4.66 13.90 6.46
CA VAL A 111 3.38 14.54 6.72
C VAL A 111 2.55 14.43 5.45
N TYR A 112 1.33 13.95 5.59
CA TYR A 112 0.44 13.69 4.47
C TYR A 112 -0.93 14.30 4.77
N MET A 113 -1.53 14.92 3.78
CA MET A 113 -2.89 15.45 3.85
C MET A 113 -3.69 14.93 2.67
N LYS A 114 -4.86 14.40 2.94
CA LYS A 114 -5.78 13.88 1.93
C LYS A 114 -7.11 14.59 2.04
N LEU A 115 -7.54 15.23 0.97
CA LEU A 115 -8.85 15.88 0.85
C LEU A 115 -9.69 15.03 -0.10
N VAL A 116 -10.87 14.60 0.36
CA VAL A 116 -11.84 13.81 -0.43
C VAL A 116 -13.11 14.62 -0.58
N ASP A 117 -13.60 14.79 -1.81
CA ASP A 117 -14.88 15.44 -2.06
C ASP A 117 -16.04 14.58 -1.53
N THR A 118 -16.86 15.14 -0.64
CA THR A 118 -18.02 14.48 -0.02
C THR A 118 -19.36 14.90 -0.64
N LYS A 119 -19.37 15.86 -1.58
CA LYS A 119 -20.60 16.32 -2.24
C LYS A 119 -21.27 15.25 -3.07
N GLU A 120 -20.49 14.40 -3.73
CA GLU A 120 -21.04 13.26 -4.44
C GLU A 120 -21.55 12.25 -3.44
N LYS A 121 -22.86 12.08 -3.36
CA LYS A 121 -23.47 11.03 -2.55
C LYS A 121 -22.84 9.69 -2.96
N ALA A 122 -22.31 8.96 -1.98
CA ALA A 122 -21.94 7.56 -2.23
C ALA A 122 -23.16 6.88 -2.86
N PRO A 123 -22.98 6.07 -3.93
CA PRO A 123 -24.09 5.31 -4.45
C PRO A 123 -24.65 4.54 -3.26
N THR A 124 -25.91 4.82 -2.93
CA THR A 124 -26.62 4.03 -1.95
C THR A 124 -26.68 2.64 -2.53
N VAL A 125 -25.94 1.71 -1.93
CA VAL A 125 -26.15 0.30 -2.18
C VAL A 125 -27.56 0.04 -1.64
N ASP A 126 -28.53 0.02 -2.54
CA ASP A 126 -29.90 -0.28 -2.20
C ASP A 126 -29.93 -1.77 -1.86
N PHE A 127 -29.81 -2.07 -0.57
CA PHE A 127 -30.10 -3.39 -0.02
C PHE A 127 -31.61 -3.55 -0.09
N GLY A 128 -32.09 -3.87 -1.31
CA GLY A 128 -33.51 -4.03 -1.57
C GLY A 128 -34.16 -4.90 -0.51
N THR A 129 -35.10 -4.31 0.22
CA THR A 129 -35.88 -4.91 1.31
C THR A 129 -36.83 -6.04 0.84
N LYS A 130 -36.67 -6.58 -0.36
CA LYS A 130 -37.43 -7.75 -0.83
C LYS A 130 -36.52 -8.93 -1.03
N GLY A 131 -36.62 -9.85 -0.09
CA GLY A 131 -35.87 -11.08 -0.02
C GLY A 131 -35.82 -11.89 -1.32
N ARG A 132 -34.75 -12.64 -1.45
CA ARG A 132 -34.31 -13.60 -2.46
C ARG A 132 -33.47 -13.02 -3.58
N ASN A 133 -32.20 -13.39 -3.54
CA ASN A 133 -31.14 -13.15 -4.49
C ASN A 133 -30.46 -11.75 -4.39
N LEU A 134 -29.96 -11.43 -3.21
CA LEU A 134 -28.88 -10.45 -3.05
C LEU A 134 -27.63 -11.01 -3.75
N LYS A 135 -27.54 -10.82 -5.06
CA LYS A 135 -26.24 -10.67 -5.69
C LYS A 135 -25.77 -9.28 -5.27
N PRO A 136 -24.71 -9.14 -4.47
CA PRO A 136 -24.09 -7.84 -4.33
C PRO A 136 -23.64 -7.45 -5.74
N ASN A 137 -24.34 -6.51 -6.37
CA ASN A 137 -23.74 -5.76 -7.45
C ASN A 137 -22.62 -4.94 -6.78
N LEU A 138 -21.47 -5.57 -6.60
CA LEU A 138 -20.20 -4.87 -6.36
C LEU A 138 -19.83 -4.18 -7.68
N THR A 139 -20.67 -3.23 -8.07
CA THR A 139 -20.21 -2.16 -8.92
C THR A 139 -19.08 -1.51 -8.13
N SER A 140 -17.88 -1.54 -8.69
CA SER A 140 -16.73 -0.80 -8.18
C SER A 140 -17.23 0.53 -7.63
N LEU A 141 -16.95 0.79 -6.35
CA LEU A 141 -17.32 2.07 -5.74
C LEU A 141 -16.74 3.17 -6.62
N PRO A 142 -17.55 4.10 -7.13
CA PRO A 142 -17.03 5.16 -7.99
C PRO A 142 -15.96 5.92 -7.23
N GLU A 143 -14.82 6.08 -7.86
CA GLU A 143 -13.75 6.89 -7.29
C GLU A 143 -14.28 8.30 -7.05
N ARG A 144 -13.84 8.92 -5.97
CA ARG A 144 -14.16 10.32 -5.64
C ARG A 144 -12.99 11.21 -6.02
N PRO A 145 -13.24 12.50 -6.28
CA PRO A 145 -12.15 13.46 -6.39
C PRO A 145 -11.32 13.47 -5.09
N VAL A 146 -10.00 13.31 -5.26
CA VAL A 146 -9.05 13.29 -4.15
C VAL A 146 -7.91 14.24 -4.47
N ILE A 147 -7.49 15.04 -3.49
CA ILE A 147 -6.26 15.82 -3.53
C ILE A 147 -5.38 15.32 -2.39
N ASN A 148 -4.14 14.99 -2.70
CA ASN A 148 -3.13 14.64 -1.71
C ASN A 148 -2.02 15.69 -1.72
N LEU A 149 -1.61 16.10 -0.52
CA LEU A 149 -0.42 16.91 -0.30
C LEU A 149 0.51 16.11 0.60
N TYR A 150 1.80 16.13 0.31
CA TYR A 150 2.76 15.32 1.06
C TYR A 150 4.15 15.93 1.11
N ALA A 151 4.81 15.69 2.22
CA ALA A 151 6.24 15.91 2.38
C ALA A 151 6.82 14.71 3.13
N GLN A 152 7.78 14.02 2.53
CA GLN A 152 8.37 12.80 3.09
C GLN A 152 9.88 12.84 2.92
N THR A 153 10.60 12.38 3.94
CA THR A 153 12.01 12.02 3.83
C THR A 153 12.18 10.57 4.26
N ILE A 154 12.87 9.80 3.44
CA ILE A 154 13.23 8.41 3.71
C ILE A 154 14.74 8.25 3.59
N THR A 155 15.34 7.49 4.50
CA THR A 155 16.74 7.08 4.46
C THR A 155 16.80 5.57 4.48
N LEU A 156 17.40 4.99 3.45
CA LEU A 156 17.63 3.57 3.26
C LEU A 156 19.13 3.30 3.37
N ASN A 157 19.53 2.54 4.35
CA ASN A 157 20.96 2.35 4.66
C ASN A 157 21.60 1.18 3.94
N LYS A 158 20.78 0.31 3.32
CA LYS A 158 21.29 -0.90 2.66
C LYS A 158 20.48 -1.23 1.42
N LEU A 159 20.89 -0.68 0.30
CA LEU A 159 20.39 -1.03 -1.01
C LEU A 159 21.46 -1.79 -1.79
N THR A 160 21.05 -2.72 -2.65
CA THR A 160 21.98 -3.47 -3.51
C THR A 160 21.99 -2.95 -4.95
N TYR A 161 23.15 -3.02 -5.57
CA TYR A 161 23.37 -2.68 -6.96
C TYR A 161 24.28 -3.73 -7.62
N PHE A 162 23.91 -4.20 -8.83
CA PHE A 162 24.59 -5.26 -9.57
C PHE A 162 25.13 -4.78 -10.92
N GLY A 163 24.94 -3.50 -11.24
CA GLY A 163 25.20 -2.92 -12.55
C GLY A 163 23.92 -2.71 -13.36
N LEU A 164 24.07 -2.16 -14.56
CA LEU A 164 22.98 -1.81 -15.46
C LEU A 164 22.68 -2.90 -16.48
N GLY A 165 21.40 -3.04 -16.80
CA GLY A 165 20.90 -3.83 -17.92
C GLY A 165 20.89 -5.33 -17.68
N PRO A 166 20.55 -6.11 -18.73
CA PRO A 166 20.40 -7.56 -18.64
C PRO A 166 21.72 -8.31 -18.46
N GLY A 167 22.86 -7.65 -18.76
CA GLY A 167 24.20 -8.19 -18.60
C GLY A 167 24.80 -7.99 -17.20
N SER A 168 24.07 -7.46 -16.24
CA SER A 168 24.54 -7.29 -14.86
C SER A 168 24.85 -8.65 -14.23
N VAL A 169 25.97 -8.73 -13.49
CA VAL A 169 26.51 -9.97 -12.93
C VAL A 169 26.34 -9.99 -11.42
N GLU A 170 25.85 -11.09 -10.86
CA GLU A 170 25.65 -11.25 -9.42
C GLU A 170 26.95 -11.05 -8.62
N ALA A 171 28.08 -11.48 -9.16
CA ALA A 171 29.39 -11.31 -8.52
C ALA A 171 29.81 -9.83 -8.31
N ASN A 172 29.20 -8.90 -9.07
CA ASN A 172 29.44 -7.46 -8.93
C ASN A 172 28.50 -6.81 -7.88
N ARG A 173 27.83 -7.61 -7.07
CA ARG A 173 26.98 -7.11 -6.00
C ARG A 173 27.71 -6.10 -5.13
N SER A 174 27.15 -4.93 -5.02
CA SER A 174 27.66 -3.84 -4.18
C SER A 174 26.53 -3.17 -3.39
N PHE A 175 26.88 -2.35 -2.42
CA PHE A 175 25.93 -1.76 -1.49
C PHE A 175 26.08 -0.24 -1.44
N PHE A 176 24.94 0.44 -1.26
CA PHE A 176 24.87 1.89 -1.05
C PHE A 176 23.72 2.23 -0.10
N GLY A 177 23.75 3.43 0.44
CA GLY A 177 22.62 4.04 1.11
C GLY A 177 22.03 5.16 0.24
N MET A 178 20.76 5.43 0.44
CA MET A 178 20.05 6.50 -0.26
C MET A 178 19.17 7.27 0.73
N ARG A 179 19.19 8.58 0.60
CA ARG A 179 18.19 9.44 1.23
C ARG A 179 17.40 10.14 0.14
N GLU A 180 16.10 10.09 0.22
CA GLU A 180 15.22 10.80 -0.69
C GLU A 180 14.25 11.67 0.09
N THR A 181 14.13 12.94 -0.32
CA THR A 181 13.10 13.86 0.16
C THR A 181 12.18 14.20 -0.99
N ILE A 182 10.88 13.99 -0.77
CA ILE A 182 9.82 14.24 -1.75
C ILE A 182 8.84 15.24 -1.14
N VAL A 183 8.56 16.32 -1.88
CA VAL A 183 7.54 17.31 -1.49
C VAL A 183 6.66 17.58 -2.69
N GLY A 184 5.35 17.38 -2.53
CA GLY A 184 4.48 17.51 -3.69
C GLY A 184 3.00 17.38 -3.40
N ALA A 185 2.26 17.29 -4.52
CA ALA A 185 0.83 17.13 -4.54
C ALA A 185 0.41 16.18 -5.65
N SER A 186 -0.68 15.46 -5.45
CA SER A 186 -1.34 14.70 -6.50
C SER A 186 -2.86 14.90 -6.47
N VAL A 187 -3.49 14.72 -7.62
CA VAL A 187 -4.93 14.83 -7.78
C VAL A 187 -5.47 13.62 -8.52
N ILE A 188 -6.59 13.10 -8.08
CA ILE A 188 -7.37 12.09 -8.78
C ILE A 188 -8.74 12.68 -9.06
N LYS A 189 -9.16 12.69 -10.32
CA LYS A 189 -10.46 13.22 -10.75
C LYS A 189 -11.21 12.19 -11.58
N PRO A 190 -12.28 11.58 -11.06
CA PRO A 190 -13.14 10.69 -11.82
C PRO A 190 -13.79 11.42 -13.00
N PHE A 191 -13.91 10.73 -14.15
CA PHE A 191 -14.59 11.28 -15.32
C PHE A 191 -15.61 10.32 -15.95
N ALA A 192 -15.48 9.01 -15.75
CA ALA A 192 -16.43 8.02 -16.22
C ALA A 192 -16.76 6.99 -15.12
N PRO A 193 -17.71 7.29 -14.22
CA PRO A 193 -18.00 6.45 -13.04
C PRO A 193 -18.37 5.00 -13.37
N LYS A 194 -19.07 4.78 -14.51
CA LYS A 194 -19.45 3.43 -14.95
C LYS A 194 -18.26 2.52 -15.30
N LEU A 195 -17.14 3.11 -15.66
CA LEU A 195 -15.89 2.41 -15.97
C LEU A 195 -14.89 2.50 -14.82
N SER A 196 -15.27 3.14 -13.70
CA SER A 196 -14.35 3.52 -12.62
C SER A 196 -13.09 4.16 -13.20
N ALA A 197 -13.30 5.12 -14.12
CA ALA A 197 -12.24 5.81 -14.80
C ALA A 197 -11.93 7.15 -14.15
N ALA A 198 -10.64 7.41 -13.93
CA ALA A 198 -10.16 8.64 -13.34
C ALA A 198 -8.90 9.16 -14.05
N PHE A 199 -8.79 10.48 -14.12
CA PHE A 199 -7.52 11.15 -14.40
C PHE A 199 -6.70 11.23 -13.12
N TYR A 200 -5.40 11.11 -13.29
CA TYR A 200 -4.40 11.30 -12.26
C TYR A 200 -3.44 12.40 -12.71
N GLY A 201 -3.04 13.24 -11.79
CA GLY A 201 -2.01 14.25 -12.00
C GLY A 201 -1.15 14.41 -10.75
N GLU A 202 0.14 14.67 -10.92
CA GLU A 202 1.06 14.93 -9.81
C GLU A 202 2.13 15.96 -10.16
N ILE A 203 2.58 16.64 -9.12
CA ILE A 203 3.75 17.52 -9.17
C ILE A 203 4.53 17.33 -7.89
N ASN A 204 5.82 17.05 -7.98
CA ASN A 204 6.67 16.96 -6.81
C ASN A 204 8.13 17.34 -7.10
N GLY A 205 8.77 17.91 -6.08
CA GLY A 205 10.20 18.09 -6.02
C GLY A 205 10.84 16.89 -5.34
N ARG A 206 11.93 16.38 -5.92
CA ARG A 206 12.68 15.23 -5.42
C ARG A 206 14.14 15.58 -5.22
N PHE A 207 14.67 15.21 -4.07
CA PHE A 207 16.04 15.46 -3.66
C PHE A 207 16.64 14.17 -3.17
N VAL A 208 17.58 13.64 -3.92
CA VAL A 208 18.26 12.37 -3.63
C VAL A 208 19.68 12.66 -3.15
N ASP A 209 20.16 11.83 -2.22
CA ASP A 209 21.54 11.83 -1.72
C ASP A 209 22.00 10.38 -1.62
N ILE A 210 23.07 10.03 -2.34
CA ILE A 210 23.65 8.68 -2.36
C ILE A 210 24.90 8.69 -1.48
N PHE A 211 24.96 7.72 -0.57
CA PHE A 211 26.08 7.61 0.37
C PHE A 211 26.52 6.13 0.55
N PRO A 212 27.72 5.86 1.08
CA PRO A 212 28.13 4.51 1.42
C PRO A 212 27.20 3.88 2.44
N SER A 213 26.89 2.59 2.27
CA SER A 213 26.03 1.88 3.22
C SER A 213 26.55 2.00 4.65
N LEU A 214 25.71 2.50 5.58
CA LEU A 214 26.11 2.72 6.98
C LEU A 214 26.36 1.42 7.76
N ASN A 215 25.82 0.30 7.29
CA ASN A 215 25.98 -1.01 7.91
C ASN A 215 27.27 -1.75 7.49
N GLN A 216 28.27 -1.02 6.97
CA GLN A 216 29.55 -1.59 6.52
C GLN A 216 29.39 -2.74 5.51
N ALA A 217 28.26 -2.79 4.79
CA ALA A 217 28.07 -3.76 3.75
C ALA A 217 29.11 -3.52 2.64
N SER A 218 29.86 -4.55 2.31
CA SER A 218 31.00 -4.49 1.39
C SER A 218 30.81 -5.47 0.21
N PRO A 219 31.28 -5.13 -0.99
CA PRO A 219 31.91 -3.84 -1.36
C PRO A 219 30.88 -2.70 -1.47
N THR A 220 31.34 -1.47 -1.25
CA THR A 220 30.51 -0.27 -1.52
C THR A 220 30.37 -0.05 -3.03
N ILE A 221 29.28 0.60 -3.45
CA ILE A 221 29.01 0.85 -4.88
C ILE A 221 30.19 1.60 -5.55
N GLY A 222 30.74 2.62 -4.90
CA GLY A 222 31.87 3.38 -5.44
C GLY A 222 33.21 2.63 -5.54
N ALA A 223 33.32 1.46 -4.91
CA ALA A 223 34.49 0.58 -5.07
C ALA A 223 34.40 -0.33 -6.32
N VAL A 224 33.19 -0.54 -6.84
CA VAL A 224 32.95 -1.46 -7.97
C VAL A 224 32.54 -0.71 -9.22
N PHE A 225 31.80 0.39 -9.08
CA PHE A 225 31.18 1.11 -10.17
C PHE A 225 31.65 2.58 -10.21
N THR A 226 31.56 3.18 -11.39
CA THR A 226 31.89 4.56 -11.68
C THR A 226 30.65 5.30 -12.16
N GLU A 227 30.74 6.64 -12.33
CA GLU A 227 29.64 7.44 -12.91
C GLU A 227 29.15 6.89 -14.26
N ALA A 228 30.03 6.38 -15.10
CA ALA A 228 29.68 5.80 -16.40
C ALA A 228 28.87 4.49 -16.28
N THR A 229 29.04 3.72 -15.20
CA THR A 229 28.39 2.45 -14.98
C THR A 229 27.27 2.51 -13.92
N ALA A 230 27.17 3.63 -13.21
CA ALA A 230 26.11 3.98 -12.28
C ALA A 230 25.85 5.50 -12.40
N PRO A 231 25.14 5.97 -13.45
CA PRO A 231 24.91 7.39 -13.69
C PRO A 231 24.18 8.05 -12.51
N GLY A 232 24.71 9.18 -12.03
CA GLY A 232 24.23 9.87 -10.84
C GLY A 232 24.82 9.36 -9.54
N LEU A 233 25.89 8.55 -9.59
CA LEU A 233 26.58 8.05 -8.39
C LEU A 233 27.28 9.18 -7.62
N THR A 234 27.91 10.10 -8.33
CA THR A 234 28.74 11.16 -7.74
C THR A 234 28.02 12.51 -7.64
N HIS A 235 26.96 12.68 -8.40
CA HIS A 235 26.18 13.92 -8.44
C HIS A 235 24.70 13.64 -8.56
N GLN A 236 23.89 14.12 -7.60
CA GLN A 236 22.45 13.95 -7.54
C GLN A 236 21.78 15.34 -7.56
N PRO A 237 21.41 15.87 -8.75
CA PRO A 237 20.68 17.12 -8.83
C PRO A 237 19.27 16.97 -8.28
N GLY A 238 18.74 18.05 -7.71
CA GLY A 238 17.30 18.10 -7.40
C GLY A 238 16.50 18.08 -8.71
N SER A 239 15.39 17.35 -8.71
CA SER A 239 14.52 17.23 -9.87
C SER A 239 13.08 17.65 -9.55
N LEU A 240 12.39 18.17 -10.55
CA LEU A 240 10.95 18.40 -10.57
C LEU A 240 10.31 17.27 -11.39
N GLN A 241 9.39 16.55 -10.79
CA GLN A 241 8.59 15.54 -11.48
C GLN A 241 7.19 16.10 -11.74
N LEU A 242 6.76 16.03 -12.99
CA LEU A 242 5.41 16.29 -13.43
C LEU A 242 4.83 14.98 -13.96
N GLY A 243 3.69 14.57 -13.43
CA GLY A 243 3.06 13.30 -13.80
C GLY A 243 1.60 13.50 -14.19
N GLU A 244 1.17 12.76 -15.21
CA GLU A 244 -0.23 12.66 -15.60
C GLU A 244 -0.58 11.22 -16.01
N GLY A 245 -1.84 10.84 -15.87
CA GLY A 245 -2.23 9.49 -16.23
C GLY A 245 -3.73 9.27 -16.24
N VAL A 246 -4.08 8.07 -16.68
CA VAL A 246 -5.46 7.58 -16.73
C VAL A 246 -5.50 6.22 -16.05
N ARG A 247 -6.50 6.06 -15.17
CA ARG A 247 -6.78 4.80 -14.50
C ARG A 247 -8.18 4.32 -14.85
N LEU A 248 -8.32 3.04 -15.18
CA LEU A 248 -9.58 2.40 -15.56
C LEU A 248 -9.72 1.10 -14.74
N ARG A 249 -10.84 0.95 -14.02
CA ARG A 249 -11.10 -0.23 -13.17
C ARG A 249 -12.50 -0.82 -13.39
N PRO A 250 -12.90 -1.15 -14.62
CA PRO A 250 -14.21 -1.73 -14.85
C PRO A 250 -14.29 -3.16 -14.36
N VAL A 251 -15.47 -3.52 -13.86
CA VAL A 251 -15.84 -4.89 -13.51
C VAL A 251 -16.90 -5.36 -14.50
N TRP A 252 -16.64 -6.45 -15.22
CA TRP A 252 -17.49 -6.96 -16.26
C TRP A 252 -18.01 -8.37 -15.97
N PHE A 253 -19.07 -8.77 -16.67
CA PHE A 253 -19.66 -10.10 -16.63
C PHE A 253 -20.07 -10.54 -15.22
N ALA A 254 -20.81 -9.67 -14.51
CA ALA A 254 -21.31 -9.97 -13.16
C ALA A 254 -20.18 -10.41 -12.20
N ASP A 255 -19.11 -9.61 -12.12
CA ASP A 255 -17.98 -9.82 -11.22
C ASP A 255 -16.99 -10.93 -11.65
N PHE A 256 -17.11 -11.41 -12.90
CA PHE A 256 -16.17 -12.43 -13.39
C PHE A 256 -14.84 -11.85 -13.85
N LEU A 257 -14.84 -10.66 -14.48
CA LEU A 257 -13.64 -10.03 -15.03
C LEU A 257 -13.43 -8.65 -14.39
N HIS A 258 -12.34 -8.51 -13.66
CA HIS A 258 -11.85 -7.25 -13.12
C HIS A 258 -10.67 -6.78 -13.95
N LEU A 259 -10.74 -5.57 -14.45
CA LEU A 259 -9.64 -4.91 -15.14
C LEU A 259 -9.08 -3.81 -14.24
N ASP A 260 -7.76 -3.70 -14.17
CA ASP A 260 -7.08 -2.57 -13.55
C ASP A 260 -6.00 -2.08 -14.53
N TYR A 261 -6.30 -0.98 -15.21
CA TYR A 261 -5.43 -0.38 -16.20
C TYR A 261 -4.96 0.97 -15.71
N ASN A 262 -3.65 1.12 -15.67
CA ASN A 262 -3.00 2.37 -15.34
C ASN A 262 -2.00 2.72 -16.43
N LEU A 263 -2.18 3.90 -17.03
CA LEU A 263 -1.26 4.50 -17.97
C LEU A 263 -0.82 5.83 -17.40
N ALA A 264 0.47 5.99 -17.14
CA ALA A 264 1.05 7.20 -16.57
C ALA A 264 2.22 7.69 -17.40
N TYR A 265 2.25 8.98 -17.67
CA TYR A 265 3.39 9.69 -18.22
C TYR A 265 3.99 10.63 -17.17
N GLN A 266 5.28 10.64 -17.08
CA GLN A 266 6.03 11.44 -16.11
C GLN A 266 7.19 12.13 -16.81
N GLU A 267 7.33 13.42 -16.59
CA GLU A 267 8.46 14.23 -17.00
C GLU A 267 9.32 14.57 -15.79
N TRP A 268 10.59 14.30 -15.90
CA TRP A 268 11.59 14.56 -14.87
C TRP A 268 12.55 15.62 -15.34
N ILE A 269 12.50 16.78 -14.72
CA ILE A 269 13.29 17.96 -15.08
C ILE A 269 14.37 18.15 -14.01
N ALA A 270 15.64 18.01 -14.40
CA ALA A 270 16.80 18.22 -13.54
C ALA A 270 17.66 19.37 -14.08
N PRO A 271 17.35 20.63 -13.72
CA PRO A 271 17.99 21.80 -14.32
C PRO A 271 19.50 21.83 -14.10
N GLY A 272 20.24 22.13 -15.15
CA GLY A 272 21.71 22.25 -15.09
C GLY A 272 22.46 20.92 -14.98
N SER A 273 21.82 19.81 -15.36
CA SER A 273 22.41 18.49 -15.40
C SER A 273 21.95 17.70 -16.63
N ASP A 274 22.60 16.58 -16.93
CA ASP A 274 22.29 15.66 -18.02
C ASP A 274 21.37 14.51 -17.55
N PHE A 275 20.45 14.78 -16.57
CA PHE A 275 19.61 13.79 -15.92
C PHE A 275 18.11 14.03 -16.09
N SER A 276 17.71 14.83 -17.08
CA SER A 276 16.31 14.99 -17.44
C SER A 276 15.84 13.82 -18.29
N PHE A 277 14.63 13.34 -18.06
CA PHE A 277 14.05 12.23 -18.82
C PHE A 277 12.52 12.20 -18.72
N ASP A 278 11.91 11.54 -19.67
CA ASP A 278 10.50 11.21 -19.65
C ASP A 278 10.30 9.73 -19.37
N ARG A 279 9.17 9.38 -18.77
CA ARG A 279 8.82 8.00 -18.47
C ARG A 279 7.37 7.71 -18.81
N LEU A 280 7.13 6.64 -19.57
CA LEU A 280 5.82 6.07 -19.78
C LEU A 280 5.72 4.77 -18.99
N THR A 281 4.80 4.72 -18.05
CA THR A 281 4.49 3.52 -17.26
C THR A 281 3.14 2.97 -17.68
N THR A 282 3.09 1.68 -17.99
CA THR A 282 1.85 0.98 -18.33
C THR A 282 1.70 -0.23 -17.43
N ASP A 283 0.58 -0.33 -16.76
CA ASP A 283 0.20 -1.46 -15.90
C ASP A 283 -1.21 -1.93 -16.27
N LEU A 284 -1.29 -3.09 -16.88
CA LEU A 284 -2.54 -3.68 -17.37
C LEU A 284 -2.76 -5.00 -16.66
N SER A 285 -3.71 -5.03 -15.74
CA SER A 285 -4.05 -6.22 -14.98
C SER A 285 -5.45 -6.72 -15.32
N HIS A 286 -5.56 -8.03 -15.53
CA HIS A 286 -6.80 -8.75 -15.74
C HIS A 286 -6.93 -9.79 -14.64
N GLN A 287 -8.02 -9.79 -13.92
CA GLN A 287 -8.33 -10.81 -12.93
C GLN A 287 -9.64 -11.48 -13.28
N PHE A 288 -9.58 -12.78 -13.48
CA PHE A 288 -10.74 -13.64 -13.74
C PHE A 288 -11.13 -14.34 -12.45
N VAL A 289 -12.29 -14.01 -11.92
CA VAL A 289 -12.82 -14.65 -10.70
C VAL A 289 -13.48 -15.96 -11.11
N ILE A 290 -12.79 -17.10 -10.89
CA ILE A 290 -13.27 -18.43 -11.29
C ILE A 290 -14.26 -18.97 -10.27
N PHE A 291 -14.03 -18.66 -8.99
CA PHE A 291 -14.84 -19.13 -7.89
C PHE A 291 -15.01 -18.05 -6.85
N ARG A 292 -16.24 -17.82 -6.41
CA ARG A 292 -16.55 -16.95 -5.29
C ARG A 292 -17.67 -17.55 -4.46
N LYS A 293 -17.44 -17.67 -3.17
CA LYS A 293 -18.44 -18.08 -2.20
C LYS A 293 -18.34 -17.18 -0.98
N THR A 294 -19.37 -16.41 -0.73
CA THR A 294 -19.48 -15.62 0.50
C THR A 294 -20.06 -16.53 1.59
N THR A 295 -19.32 -16.71 2.67
CA THR A 295 -19.79 -17.39 3.86
C THR A 295 -20.02 -16.35 4.93
N ARG A 296 -21.26 -16.23 5.39
CA ARG A 296 -21.61 -15.37 6.51
C ARG A 296 -21.45 -16.17 7.80
N MET A 297 -20.67 -15.64 8.72
CA MET A 297 -20.54 -16.15 10.07
C MET A 297 -21.11 -15.12 11.01
N LEU A 298 -22.04 -15.55 11.85
CA LEU A 298 -22.63 -14.71 12.88
C LEU A 298 -21.93 -15.03 14.20
N TYR A 299 -21.39 -14.02 14.83
CA TYR A 299 -20.78 -14.13 16.14
C TYR A 299 -21.61 -13.33 17.14
N PRO A 300 -21.79 -13.82 18.36
CA PRO A 300 -22.36 -13.01 19.42
C PRO A 300 -21.55 -11.71 19.55
N ARG A 301 -22.23 -10.59 19.66
CA ARG A 301 -21.57 -9.32 19.96
C ARG A 301 -21.01 -9.44 21.38
N ASP A 302 -19.71 -9.21 21.56
CA ASP A 302 -19.12 -9.18 22.91
C ASP A 302 -19.78 -8.04 23.70
N THR A 303 -20.67 -8.40 24.60
CA THR A 303 -21.38 -7.48 25.49
C THR A 303 -20.57 -7.17 26.76
N ASN A 304 -19.26 -7.14 26.68
CA ASN A 304 -18.41 -6.77 27.83
C ASN A 304 -18.31 -5.25 28.05
N GLY A 305 -19.17 -4.45 27.40
CA GLY A 305 -19.45 -3.08 27.80
C GLY A 305 -20.59 -3.03 28.82
N PRO A 306 -20.53 -2.21 29.85
CA PRO A 306 -21.53 -2.17 30.92
C PRO A 306 -22.93 -1.75 30.51
N ASP A 307 -23.23 -1.37 29.26
CA ASP A 307 -24.43 -0.64 28.93
C ASP A 307 -25.15 -0.99 27.61
N GLU A 308 -24.93 -2.15 26.99
CA GLU A 308 -25.71 -2.50 25.79
C GLU A 308 -26.51 -3.80 25.92
N CYS A 309 -27.29 -3.91 26.95
CA CYS A 309 -28.58 -4.59 26.91
C CYS A 309 -29.62 -3.52 26.53
N SER A 310 -29.79 -3.20 25.25
CA SER A 310 -30.94 -2.40 24.84
C SER A 310 -32.18 -3.25 25.05
N VAL A 311 -32.90 -2.92 26.07
CA VAL A 311 -34.24 -3.49 26.38
C VAL A 311 -35.19 -2.99 25.30
N ASP A 312 -35.53 -3.85 24.34
CA ASP A 312 -36.76 -3.67 23.58
C ASP A 312 -37.93 -3.77 24.57
N GLN A 313 -38.68 -2.70 24.68
CA GLN A 313 -39.71 -2.48 25.70
C GLN A 313 -40.91 -3.44 25.64
N ASP A 314 -40.91 -4.43 24.77
CA ASP A 314 -42.07 -5.34 24.56
C ASP A 314 -41.79 -6.83 24.80
N SER A 315 -40.68 -7.23 25.40
CA SER A 315 -40.47 -8.66 25.77
C SER A 315 -40.11 -8.81 27.25
N GLU A 316 -41.03 -9.43 27.98
CA GLU A 316 -40.99 -9.64 29.42
C GLU A 316 -39.96 -10.70 29.92
N ASN A 317 -39.00 -11.16 29.11
CA ASN A 317 -37.97 -12.09 29.56
C ASN A 317 -36.61 -11.77 28.92
N THR A 318 -35.78 -11.01 29.62
CA THR A 318 -34.39 -10.84 29.26
C THR A 318 -33.51 -11.48 30.33
N GLU A 319 -33.14 -12.73 30.16
CA GLU A 319 -32.06 -13.35 30.89
C GLU A 319 -30.76 -13.20 30.09
N CYS A 320 -29.86 -12.35 30.54
CA CYS A 320 -28.50 -12.28 30.05
C CYS A 320 -27.68 -13.43 30.67
N SER A 321 -27.58 -14.56 30.04
CA SER A 321 -26.77 -15.68 30.52
C SER A 321 -25.41 -15.73 29.81
N VAL A 322 -24.38 -15.85 30.61
CA VAL A 322 -22.95 -15.80 30.28
C VAL A 322 -22.44 -17.18 29.86
N ASP A 323 -22.99 -17.80 28.84
CA ASP A 323 -22.46 -19.09 28.38
C ASP A 323 -22.02 -19.00 26.91
N LYS A 324 -20.73 -18.70 26.72
CA LYS A 324 -20.12 -18.29 25.44
C LYS A 324 -20.14 -19.35 24.33
N PHE A 325 -20.43 -20.60 24.61
CA PHE A 325 -20.43 -21.69 23.63
C PHE A 325 -21.79 -22.16 23.14
N ALA A 326 -22.86 -21.94 23.92
CA ALA A 326 -24.21 -22.35 23.56
C ALA A 326 -24.92 -21.35 22.62
N GLN A 327 -24.46 -20.12 22.54
CA GLN A 327 -25.14 -19.01 21.84
C GLN A 327 -24.99 -19.00 20.32
N HIS A 328 -24.24 -19.92 19.72
CA HIS A 328 -24.04 -19.94 18.26
C HIS A 328 -25.33 -20.22 17.47
N HIS A 329 -26.35 -20.80 18.10
CA HIS A 329 -27.65 -21.10 17.49
C HIS A 329 -28.66 -19.94 17.66
N GLU A 330 -28.45 -19.05 18.60
CA GLU A 330 -29.40 -17.94 18.89
C GLU A 330 -29.20 -16.71 18.02
N CYS A 331 -28.08 -16.62 17.30
CA CYS A 331 -27.82 -15.52 16.39
C CYS A 331 -28.58 -15.58 15.05
N LEU A 332 -29.29 -16.70 14.79
CA LEU A 332 -30.10 -16.87 13.59
C LEU A 332 -31.58 -16.88 13.98
N THR A 333 -32.35 -15.98 13.42
CA THR A 333 -33.81 -16.12 13.43
C THR A 333 -34.23 -17.24 12.51
N THR A 334 -35.44 -17.80 12.71
CA THR A 334 -36.05 -18.84 11.86
C THR A 334 -36.10 -18.50 10.37
N GLU A 335 -35.90 -17.22 10.01
CA GLU A 335 -35.83 -16.72 8.63
C GLU A 335 -34.38 -16.43 8.13
N GLY A 336 -33.35 -16.72 8.93
CA GLY A 336 -31.94 -16.52 8.54
C GLY A 336 -31.46 -15.07 8.58
N ALA A 337 -32.22 -14.17 9.19
CA ALA A 337 -31.79 -12.78 9.43
C ALA A 337 -30.98 -12.69 10.72
N ALA A 338 -29.92 -11.85 10.72
CA ALA A 338 -29.13 -11.60 11.91
C ALA A 338 -29.93 -10.78 12.94
N THR A 339 -29.85 -11.17 14.21
CA THR A 339 -30.41 -10.37 15.29
C THR A 339 -29.53 -9.13 15.56
N PRO A 340 -30.07 -8.03 16.10
CA PRO A 340 -29.29 -6.83 16.42
C PRO A 340 -28.12 -7.06 17.39
N SER A 341 -28.19 -8.14 18.17
CA SER A 341 -27.15 -8.54 19.13
C SER A 341 -26.00 -9.34 18.50
N CYS A 342 -26.03 -9.62 17.20
CA CYS A 342 -25.01 -10.43 16.53
C CYS A 342 -24.15 -9.58 15.60
N LYS A 343 -22.84 -9.80 15.64
CA LYS A 343 -21.89 -9.24 14.68
C LYS A 343 -21.76 -10.17 13.49
N GLU A 344 -22.08 -9.69 12.29
CA GLU A 344 -21.90 -10.45 11.06
C GLU A 344 -20.45 -10.34 10.57
N LEU A 345 -19.76 -11.45 10.44
CA LEU A 345 -18.48 -11.55 9.76
C LEU A 345 -18.70 -12.22 8.41
N SER A 346 -18.52 -11.49 7.34
CA SER A 346 -18.54 -12.05 5.98
C SER A 346 -17.15 -12.55 5.63
N ARG A 347 -17.05 -13.82 5.22
CA ARG A 347 -15.83 -14.39 4.68
C ARG A 347 -16.02 -14.74 3.23
N ASP A 348 -15.25 -14.10 2.36
CA ASP A 348 -15.23 -14.42 0.94
C ASP A 348 -14.17 -15.48 0.65
N LEU A 349 -14.63 -16.62 0.13
CA LEU A 349 -13.77 -17.63 -0.47
C LEU A 349 -13.66 -17.33 -1.95
N GLN A 350 -12.45 -17.21 -2.44
CA GLN A 350 -12.19 -16.79 -3.82
C GLN A 350 -11.17 -17.69 -4.48
N GLY A 351 -11.43 -18.03 -5.74
CA GLY A 351 -10.46 -18.56 -6.68
C GLY A 351 -10.36 -17.60 -7.85
N SER A 352 -9.15 -17.20 -8.23
CA SER A 352 -8.95 -16.27 -9.33
C SER A 352 -7.70 -16.62 -10.14
N PHE A 353 -7.76 -16.30 -11.43
CA PHE A 353 -6.64 -16.29 -12.34
C PHE A 353 -6.34 -14.84 -12.73
N GLY A 354 -5.08 -14.46 -12.72
CA GLY A 354 -4.62 -13.11 -13.05
C GLY A 354 -3.63 -13.12 -14.19
N PHE A 355 -3.70 -12.11 -15.05
CA PHE A 355 -2.71 -11.80 -16.06
C PHE A 355 -2.36 -10.31 -15.99
N ARG A 356 -1.07 -9.97 -15.89
CA ARG A 356 -0.60 -8.60 -15.80
C ARG A 356 0.52 -8.34 -16.81
N VAL A 357 0.42 -7.22 -17.49
CA VAL A 357 1.50 -6.64 -18.30
C VAL A 357 1.92 -5.34 -17.65
N PHE A 358 3.18 -5.28 -17.23
CA PHE A 358 3.77 -4.08 -16.66
C PHE A 358 4.95 -3.66 -17.49
N SER A 359 4.99 -2.40 -17.93
CA SER A 359 6.12 -1.87 -18.67
C SER A 359 6.47 -0.46 -18.24
N VAL A 360 7.76 -0.17 -18.23
CA VAL A 360 8.33 1.16 -18.04
C VAL A 360 9.24 1.46 -19.21
N LEU A 361 8.99 2.57 -19.88
CA LEU A 361 9.76 3.03 -21.02
C LEU A 361 10.26 4.44 -20.73
N SER A 362 11.56 4.62 -20.67
CA SER A 362 12.19 5.93 -20.47
C SER A 362 12.70 6.51 -21.79
N MET A 363 12.58 7.81 -21.90
CA MET A 363 13.04 8.62 -23.03
C MET A 363 13.94 9.71 -22.49
N THR A 364 15.12 9.84 -23.07
CA THR A 364 16.07 10.87 -22.66
C THR A 364 16.27 11.86 -23.81
N PRO A 365 15.90 13.13 -23.65
CA PRO A 365 16.17 14.16 -24.64
C PRO A 365 17.66 14.49 -24.68
N GLY A 366 18.16 14.92 -25.84
CA GLY A 366 19.48 15.56 -25.97
C GLY A 366 20.71 14.75 -25.59
N GLY A 367 20.57 13.45 -25.31
CA GLY A 367 21.67 12.61 -24.84
C GLY A 367 21.77 12.48 -23.32
N ASP A 368 20.79 13.00 -22.59
CA ASP A 368 20.64 12.84 -21.15
C ASP A 368 20.54 11.36 -20.75
N THR A 369 20.74 11.08 -19.49
CA THR A 369 20.76 9.72 -18.95
C THR A 369 19.84 9.60 -17.73
N VAL A 370 19.08 8.51 -17.63
CA VAL A 370 18.29 8.24 -16.43
C VAL A 370 19.23 7.86 -15.28
N PRO A 371 19.24 8.61 -14.16
CA PRO A 371 20.05 8.26 -13.00
C PRO A 371 19.75 6.86 -12.48
N PHE A 372 20.77 6.11 -12.03
CA PHE A 372 20.57 4.71 -11.65
C PHE A 372 19.54 4.55 -10.51
N TYR A 373 19.45 5.50 -9.62
CA TYR A 373 18.53 5.46 -8.48
C TYR A 373 17.06 5.69 -8.85
N PHE A 374 16.79 6.25 -10.03
CA PHE A 374 15.43 6.37 -10.59
C PHE A 374 15.13 5.29 -11.65
N GLN A 375 16.06 4.41 -11.98
CA GLN A 375 15.77 3.33 -12.91
C GLN A 375 14.97 2.23 -12.23
N PRO A 376 13.87 1.76 -12.85
CA PRO A 376 13.08 0.66 -12.32
C PRO A 376 13.90 -0.64 -12.27
N THR A 377 13.48 -1.54 -11.39
CA THR A 377 14.17 -2.81 -11.15
C THR A 377 13.26 -4.01 -11.37
N LEU A 378 13.84 -5.11 -11.88
CA LEU A 378 13.26 -6.45 -11.86
C LEU A 378 14.12 -7.39 -11.00
N GLY A 379 13.49 -8.40 -10.41
CA GLY A 379 14.10 -9.38 -9.55
C GLY A 379 13.90 -9.08 -8.08
N GLY A 380 13.34 -10.06 -7.38
CA GLY A 380 12.94 -9.93 -5.99
C GLY A 380 11.90 -8.84 -5.79
N SER A 381 12.19 -7.91 -4.90
CA SER A 381 11.35 -6.74 -4.67
C SER A 381 12.04 -5.48 -5.20
N ASP A 382 11.25 -4.52 -5.71
CA ASP A 382 11.70 -3.17 -6.02
C ASP A 382 11.73 -2.29 -4.74
N ILE A 383 12.13 -1.04 -4.87
CA ILE A 383 12.26 -0.12 -3.74
C ILE A 383 10.93 0.20 -3.05
N ASN A 384 9.81 0.07 -3.75
CA ASN A 384 8.46 0.24 -3.22
C ASN A 384 7.86 -1.07 -2.64
N GLY A 385 8.62 -2.18 -2.69
CA GLY A 385 8.20 -3.48 -2.20
C GLY A 385 7.37 -4.30 -3.20
N ASN A 386 7.25 -3.87 -4.47
CA ASN A 386 6.58 -4.65 -5.49
C ASN A 386 7.47 -5.82 -5.90
N GLN A 387 6.92 -7.01 -5.88
CA GLN A 387 7.65 -8.23 -6.23
C GLN A 387 7.60 -8.50 -7.73
N SER A 388 8.73 -8.94 -8.29
CA SER A 388 8.85 -9.40 -9.67
C SER A 388 9.99 -10.42 -9.77
N LEU A 389 9.85 -11.44 -10.65
CA LEU A 389 10.90 -12.46 -10.82
C LEU A 389 11.44 -12.95 -9.46
N ALA A 390 10.56 -13.45 -8.61
CA ALA A 390 10.83 -13.74 -7.20
C ALA A 390 11.94 -14.78 -6.94
N SER A 391 12.44 -15.48 -7.97
CA SER A 391 13.61 -16.37 -7.89
C SER A 391 14.95 -15.65 -7.95
N TYR A 392 14.95 -14.34 -8.11
CA TYR A 392 16.14 -13.49 -8.10
C TYR A 392 16.21 -12.66 -6.83
N GLN A 393 17.38 -12.09 -6.56
CA GLN A 393 17.58 -11.18 -5.43
C GLN A 393 16.82 -9.84 -5.65
N ASP A 394 16.55 -9.11 -4.55
CA ASP A 394 15.96 -7.78 -4.64
C ASP A 394 16.83 -6.83 -5.46
N TYR A 395 16.20 -5.96 -6.25
CA TYR A 395 16.85 -4.96 -7.13
C TYR A 395 17.80 -5.56 -8.18
N ARG A 396 17.62 -6.82 -8.56
CA ARG A 396 18.64 -7.58 -9.30
C ARG A 396 18.99 -7.04 -10.68
N PHE A 397 17.99 -6.66 -11.46
CA PHE A 397 18.16 -6.12 -12.81
C PHE A 397 17.64 -4.71 -12.87
N ARG A 398 18.51 -3.76 -13.16
CA ARG A 398 18.19 -2.33 -13.18
C ARG A 398 18.43 -1.77 -14.57
N ALA A 399 17.43 -1.09 -15.15
CA ALA A 399 17.59 -0.42 -16.44
C ALA A 399 16.48 0.62 -16.65
N PRO A 400 16.68 1.63 -17.54
CA PRO A 400 15.66 2.62 -17.87
C PRO A 400 14.38 2.04 -18.47
N ASN A 401 14.47 0.86 -19.10
CA ASN A 401 13.34 0.23 -19.78
C ASN A 401 13.16 -1.19 -19.29
N LEU A 402 11.92 -1.55 -18.99
CA LEU A 402 11.55 -2.90 -18.56
C LEU A 402 10.19 -3.33 -19.11
N LEU A 403 10.01 -4.64 -19.19
CA LEU A 403 8.74 -5.31 -19.48
C LEU A 403 8.63 -6.51 -18.56
N LEU A 404 7.50 -6.66 -17.88
CA LEU A 404 7.12 -7.80 -17.04
C LEU A 404 5.77 -8.33 -17.48
N LEU A 405 5.71 -9.62 -17.70
CA LEU A 405 4.48 -10.40 -17.87
C LEU A 405 4.33 -11.27 -16.63
N ARG A 406 3.14 -11.27 -16.04
CA ARG A 406 2.84 -12.11 -14.86
C ARG A 406 1.56 -12.87 -15.08
N GLU A 407 1.60 -14.15 -14.83
CA GLU A 407 0.44 -14.99 -14.64
C GLU A 407 0.35 -15.36 -13.15
N SER A 408 -0.87 -15.34 -12.62
CA SER A 408 -1.09 -15.68 -11.22
C SER A 408 -2.37 -16.50 -11.05
N PHE A 409 -2.31 -17.45 -10.16
CA PHE A 409 -3.49 -18.21 -9.72
C PHE A 409 -3.54 -18.17 -8.21
N GLU A 410 -4.69 -17.85 -7.65
CA GLU A 410 -4.89 -17.81 -6.22
C GLU A 410 -6.20 -18.53 -5.87
N GLN A 411 -6.16 -19.39 -4.85
CA GLN A 411 -7.31 -20.15 -4.38
C GLN A 411 -7.35 -20.19 -2.85
N SER A 412 -8.48 -19.79 -2.28
CA SER A 412 -8.75 -19.94 -0.85
C SER A 412 -8.90 -21.42 -0.46
N LEU A 413 -8.33 -21.81 0.67
CA LEU A 413 -8.38 -23.17 1.21
C LEU A 413 -9.56 -23.31 2.19
N GLY A 414 -10.71 -23.73 1.67
CA GLY A 414 -11.89 -24.02 2.49
C GLY A 414 -12.27 -22.88 3.43
N SER A 415 -12.61 -23.21 4.68
CA SER A 415 -12.99 -22.24 5.72
C SER A 415 -11.81 -21.61 6.45
N TRP A 416 -10.59 -21.94 6.10
CA TRP A 416 -9.39 -21.44 6.74
C TRP A 416 -9.01 -20.06 6.19
N PRO A 417 -8.38 -19.18 6.97
CA PRO A 417 -7.88 -17.90 6.49
C PRO A 417 -6.63 -18.06 5.60
N LEU A 418 -6.49 -19.22 4.96
CA LEU A 418 -5.35 -19.59 4.13
C LEU A 418 -5.77 -19.73 2.67
N GLY A 419 -4.86 -19.44 1.78
CA GLY A 419 -4.97 -19.69 0.35
C GLY A 419 -3.66 -20.20 -0.22
N ILE A 420 -3.73 -20.76 -1.42
CA ILE A 420 -2.57 -21.11 -2.24
C ILE A 420 -2.43 -20.06 -3.32
N ALA A 421 -1.18 -19.63 -3.57
CA ALA A 421 -0.82 -18.76 -4.67
C ALA A 421 0.19 -19.47 -5.58
N LEU A 422 -0.04 -19.40 -6.89
CA LEU A 422 0.92 -19.79 -7.92
C LEU A 422 1.20 -18.56 -8.78
N MET A 423 2.47 -18.31 -9.12
CA MET A 423 2.86 -17.21 -10.00
C MET A 423 3.91 -17.66 -10.99
N ALA A 424 3.80 -17.17 -12.21
CA ALA A 424 4.82 -17.24 -13.25
C ALA A 424 5.13 -15.83 -13.74
N ASP A 425 6.37 -15.45 -13.66
CA ASP A 425 6.87 -14.15 -14.12
C ASP A 425 7.82 -14.34 -15.28
N GLU A 426 7.63 -13.54 -16.32
CA GLU A 426 8.59 -13.38 -17.43
C GLU A 426 8.94 -11.90 -17.56
N GLY A 427 10.21 -11.58 -17.58
CA GLY A 427 10.65 -10.19 -17.59
C GLY A 427 11.85 -9.92 -18.48
N LYS A 428 11.97 -8.67 -18.90
CA LYS A 428 13.11 -8.13 -19.64
C LYS A 428 13.47 -6.76 -19.13
N VAL A 429 14.76 -6.44 -19.18
CA VAL A 429 15.27 -5.08 -18.98
C VAL A 429 16.19 -4.70 -20.14
N ALA A 430 16.27 -3.42 -20.45
CA ALA A 430 17.15 -2.92 -21.49
C ALA A 430 17.60 -1.48 -21.25
N LEU A 431 18.81 -1.15 -21.69
CA LEU A 431 19.33 0.22 -21.59
C LEU A 431 18.64 1.17 -22.57
N THR A 432 18.13 0.65 -23.68
CA THR A 432 17.37 1.40 -24.69
C THR A 432 16.04 0.74 -24.98
N ARG A 433 15.06 1.50 -25.45
CA ARG A 433 13.74 0.96 -25.82
C ARG A 433 13.83 -0.13 -26.89
N GLY A 434 14.63 0.10 -27.93
CA GLY A 434 14.86 -0.89 -29.00
C GLY A 434 15.51 -2.17 -28.47
N GLY A 435 16.34 -2.05 -27.44
CA GLY A 435 17.00 -3.18 -26.79
C GLY A 435 16.04 -4.16 -26.12
N LEU A 436 14.83 -3.75 -25.73
CA LEU A 436 13.82 -4.67 -25.19
C LEU A 436 13.45 -5.79 -26.17
N GLY A 437 13.48 -5.52 -27.48
CA GLY A 437 13.19 -6.53 -28.50
C GLY A 437 14.22 -7.67 -28.52
N THR A 438 15.47 -7.39 -28.23
CA THR A 438 16.60 -8.34 -28.30
C THR A 438 17.09 -8.83 -26.95
N SER A 439 16.67 -8.20 -25.84
CA SER A 439 17.04 -8.64 -24.49
C SER A 439 16.53 -10.04 -24.18
N PRO A 440 17.31 -10.84 -23.45
CA PRO A 440 16.90 -12.18 -23.05
C PRO A 440 15.70 -12.11 -22.09
N TRP A 441 14.83 -13.10 -22.18
CA TRP A 441 13.78 -13.32 -21.18
C TRP A 441 14.37 -13.91 -19.90
N LEU A 442 13.92 -13.38 -18.78
CA LEU A 442 14.18 -13.85 -17.42
C LEU A 442 12.89 -14.49 -16.91
N HIS A 443 12.98 -15.64 -16.28
CA HIS A 443 11.82 -16.40 -15.83
C HIS A 443 11.88 -16.66 -14.33
N SER A 444 10.73 -16.70 -13.69
CA SER A 444 10.58 -17.10 -12.29
C SER A 444 9.24 -17.76 -12.06
N PHE A 445 9.23 -18.87 -11.34
CA PHE A 445 8.04 -19.57 -10.91
C PHE A 445 7.96 -19.53 -9.39
N SER A 446 6.76 -19.35 -8.85
CA SER A 446 6.55 -19.28 -7.41
C SER A 446 5.34 -20.08 -7.00
N VAL A 447 5.44 -20.74 -5.85
CA VAL A 447 4.32 -21.36 -5.15
C VAL A 447 4.33 -20.89 -3.70
N GLY A 448 3.17 -20.64 -3.14
CA GLY A 448 3.12 -20.17 -1.78
C GLY A 448 1.78 -20.24 -1.11
N LEU A 449 1.79 -19.76 0.12
CA LEU A 449 0.62 -19.64 0.97
C LEU A 449 0.27 -18.17 1.15
N THR A 450 -1.00 -17.85 1.08
CA THR A 450 -1.55 -16.54 1.43
C THR A 450 -2.33 -16.66 2.73
N PHE A 451 -2.11 -15.72 3.63
CA PHE A 451 -2.96 -15.54 4.79
C PHE A 451 -3.92 -14.40 4.51
N ARG A 452 -5.22 -14.64 4.70
CA ARG A 452 -6.29 -13.72 4.35
C ARG A 452 -7.08 -13.31 5.58
N LEU A 453 -7.31 -12.01 5.72
CA LEU A 453 -8.22 -11.46 6.71
C LEU A 453 -9.24 -10.57 5.97
N GLY A 454 -10.53 -10.75 6.27
CA GLY A 454 -11.57 -9.98 5.58
C GLY A 454 -11.62 -10.19 4.06
N GLY A 455 -11.18 -11.36 3.54
CA GLY A 455 -11.16 -11.66 2.11
C GLY A 455 -9.94 -11.15 1.34
N LEU A 456 -9.12 -10.28 1.94
CA LEU A 456 -7.90 -9.76 1.32
C LEU A 456 -6.65 -10.48 1.84
N PRO A 457 -5.66 -10.77 0.97
CA PRO A 457 -4.40 -11.33 1.41
C PRO A 457 -3.64 -10.31 2.26
N GLN A 458 -3.29 -10.72 3.48
CA GLN A 458 -2.58 -9.89 4.44
C GLN A 458 -1.10 -10.24 4.53
N ALA A 459 -0.79 -11.52 4.34
CA ALA A 459 0.57 -12.02 4.27
C ALA A 459 0.67 -13.07 3.17
N VAL A 460 1.82 -13.08 2.52
CA VAL A 460 2.15 -14.05 1.45
C VAL A 460 3.53 -14.63 1.75
N LEU A 461 3.64 -15.95 1.72
CA LEU A 461 4.89 -16.66 1.79
C LEU A 461 5.09 -17.40 0.48
N LEU A 462 6.09 -17.03 -0.32
CA LEU A 462 6.38 -17.60 -1.63
C LEU A 462 7.71 -18.36 -1.60
N PHE A 463 7.72 -19.53 -2.18
CA PHE A 463 8.92 -20.27 -2.57
C PHE A 463 9.08 -20.16 -4.09
N SER A 464 10.24 -19.67 -4.56
CA SER A 464 10.41 -19.26 -5.95
C SER A 464 11.67 -19.90 -6.55
N TRP A 465 11.57 -20.30 -7.82
CA TRP A 465 12.65 -20.93 -8.61
C TRP A 465 12.53 -20.54 -10.09
N GLY A 466 13.49 -20.98 -10.92
CA GLY A 466 13.47 -20.77 -12.36
C GLY A 466 14.52 -19.79 -12.87
N GLY A 467 15.09 -18.96 -11.99
CA GLY A 467 16.23 -18.11 -12.31
C GLY A 467 17.57 -18.86 -12.31
N LYS A 468 18.61 -18.21 -12.83
CA LYS A 468 19.97 -18.76 -12.80
C LYS A 468 20.62 -18.67 -11.41
N GLU A 469 20.01 -17.96 -10.48
CA GLU A 469 20.54 -17.61 -9.16
C GLU A 469 20.00 -18.53 -8.04
N GLY A 470 19.29 -19.59 -8.41
CA GLY A 470 18.82 -20.61 -7.47
C GLY A 470 17.37 -20.43 -7.03
N THR A 471 17.10 -20.70 -5.75
CA THR A 471 15.77 -20.63 -5.16
C THR A 471 15.75 -19.58 -4.07
N HIS A 472 14.66 -18.83 -3.99
CA HIS A 472 14.45 -17.81 -2.96
C HIS A 472 13.11 -18.02 -2.25
N THR A 473 13.08 -17.68 -0.97
CA THR A 473 11.84 -17.62 -0.19
C THR A 473 11.55 -16.17 0.15
N ILE A 474 10.36 -15.69 -0.19
CA ILE A 474 9.93 -14.32 0.05
C ILE A 474 8.73 -14.36 0.99
N ALA A 475 8.79 -13.57 2.06
CA ALA A 475 7.66 -13.28 2.91
C ALA A 475 7.29 -11.80 2.75
N ASN A 476 6.04 -11.53 2.45
CA ASN A 476 5.53 -10.17 2.34
C ASN A 476 4.26 -10.02 3.20
N VAL A 477 4.15 -8.89 3.87
CA VAL A 477 2.98 -8.53 4.68
C VAL A 477 2.40 -7.24 4.10
N ASN A 478 1.10 -7.25 3.85
CA ASN A 478 0.39 -6.07 3.38
C ASN A 478 0.23 -5.06 4.53
N THR A 479 1.11 -4.08 4.59
CA THR A 479 1.11 -3.05 5.63
C THR A 479 0.12 -1.92 5.36
N SER A 480 -0.52 -1.86 4.18
CA SER A 480 -1.49 -0.81 3.85
C SER A 480 -2.76 -0.86 4.70
N LEU A 481 -3.00 -1.99 5.38
CA LEU A 481 -4.14 -2.19 6.27
C LEU A 481 -3.90 -1.67 7.69
N LEU A 482 -2.66 -1.37 8.04
CA LEU A 482 -2.32 -0.80 9.35
C LEU A 482 -2.56 0.72 9.40
N GLY A 483 -3.39 1.23 8.51
CA GLY A 483 -3.81 2.63 8.45
C GLY A 483 -2.66 3.56 8.04
N GLY A 484 -2.65 3.99 6.82
CA GLY A 484 -1.65 4.95 6.36
C GLY A 484 -2.19 5.83 5.25
N ALA A 485 -1.76 7.07 5.20
CA ALA A 485 -2.00 7.94 4.07
C ALA A 485 -1.31 7.36 2.82
N THR A 486 -1.86 7.68 1.65
CA THR A 486 -1.22 7.36 0.38
C THR A 486 0.13 8.05 0.32
N ARG A 487 1.20 7.28 0.28
CA ARG A 487 2.58 7.77 0.23
C ARG A 487 3.06 7.91 -1.21
N PRO A 488 3.93 8.90 -1.49
CA PRO A 488 4.56 8.98 -2.81
C PRO A 488 5.46 7.76 -3.04
N LEU A 489 5.49 7.27 -4.28
CA LEU A 489 6.43 6.23 -4.70
C LEU A 489 7.85 6.77 -4.76
N LEU A 490 8.85 5.91 -4.55
CA LEU A 490 10.27 6.29 -4.48
C LEU A 490 10.99 6.28 -5.84
N ASP A 491 10.35 5.86 -6.92
CA ASP A 491 10.93 5.73 -8.27
C ASP A 491 10.10 6.37 -9.37
#